data_f986f1fb22b35af0a60c49868f98a29d
#
_entry.id   f986f1fb22b35af0a60c49868f98a29d
#
_cell.length_a   1.000
_cell.length_b   1.000
_cell.length_c   1.000
_cell.angle_alpha   90.00
_cell.angle_beta   90.00
_cell.angle_gamma   90.00
#
_symmetry.space_group_name_H-M   'P 1'
#
loop_
_entity.id
_entity.type
_entity.pdbx_description
1 polymer ?
#
loop_
_entity_poly.entity_id
_entity_poly.type
_entity_poly.pdbx_seq_one_letter_code
_entity_poly.pdbx_strand_id
1 'polypeptide(L)'
;NINKNHSLRKLTNYLPTTGHDKLKKTTEEAIMSHPVSEKSALVVSAHSADFVWRAGGAIALHALQGYQVHVVCLSFGERGESAKLWRKGNMTEEAVKQVRREEAQAAAAILGASVEFFDIGDYPLRADKETLFRLADVYRRIQPHFVLTHSLHDPYNYDHPLASHLAQEARIIAQAEGYRPGEKIVAAPPVYCFEPHQPEQCNWKPDVLLDITAVWEKKYQAIQCMQGQEHLWEYYTRVALQRGVQAKRNIGITAARDIVHGEAFQSIFPRVTENLA
;
A
#
# COMPACT_ATOMS: atom_id res chain seq x y z
N ASN A 1 -26.44 -2.99 -77.20
CA ASN A 1 -26.60 -1.60 -77.73
C ASN A 1 -25.78 -0.66 -76.89
N ILE A 2 -24.75 -0.18 -77.52
CA ILE A 2 -24.17 1.17 -77.69
C ILE A 2 -23.26 1.57 -76.51
N ASN A 3 -21.94 1.43 -76.67
CA ASN A 3 -20.89 2.35 -77.14
C ASN A 3 -20.91 3.74 -76.47
N LYS A 4 -19.83 4.22 -75.87
CA LYS A 4 -18.53 4.67 -76.38
C LYS A 4 -17.61 5.18 -75.28
N ASN A 5 -16.38 4.76 -75.35
CA ASN A 5 -15.09 5.45 -75.28
C ASN A 5 -15.05 6.98 -75.00
N HIS A 6 -14.08 7.30 -74.15
CA HIS A 6 -12.98 8.29 -74.24
C HIS A 6 -12.73 8.85 -72.84
N SER A 7 -11.60 9.05 -72.34
CA SER A 7 -10.30 9.45 -72.80
C SER A 7 -9.29 9.38 -71.66
N LEU A 8 -8.12 8.79 -71.96
CA LEU A 8 -6.90 8.95 -71.20
C LEU A 8 -6.43 10.40 -71.14
N ARG A 9 -6.22 10.95 -69.97
CA ARG A 9 -5.21 11.99 -69.78
C ARG A 9 -4.37 11.73 -68.56
N LYS A 10 -3.07 11.58 -68.86
CA LYS A 10 -1.95 11.60 -67.94
C LYS A 10 -1.97 12.86 -67.08
N LEU A 11 -1.80 12.72 -65.78
CA LEU A 11 -1.14 13.73 -64.97
C LEU A 11 -0.15 12.99 -64.03
N THR A 12 1.07 13.12 -64.42
CA THR A 12 2.27 12.80 -63.66
C THR A 12 2.48 13.83 -62.56
N ASN A 13 3.03 13.33 -61.45
CA ASN A 13 3.84 14.04 -60.47
C ASN A 13 3.14 15.03 -59.52
N TYR A 14 2.93 14.56 -58.28
CA TYR A 14 3.42 15.26 -57.07
C TYR A 14 3.34 14.29 -55.88
N LEU A 15 4.46 13.66 -55.52
CA LEU A 15 4.68 13.07 -54.22
C LEU A 15 5.39 14.12 -53.35
N PRO A 16 4.85 14.56 -52.24
CA PRO A 16 5.67 15.09 -51.16
C PRO A 16 6.07 13.95 -50.23
N THR A 17 7.27 13.46 -50.38
CA THR A 17 8.03 12.81 -49.29
C THR A 17 8.18 13.84 -48.21
N THR A 18 7.84 13.52 -46.97
CA THR A 18 8.29 14.04 -45.69
C THR A 18 7.12 14.27 -44.68
N GLY A 19 6.42 13.23 -44.33
CA GLY A 19 5.46 13.30 -43.22
C GLY A 19 5.65 12.19 -42.18
N HIS A 20 6.14 11.04 -42.61
CA HIS A 20 6.24 9.86 -41.73
C HIS A 20 7.47 9.83 -40.81
N ASP A 21 8.59 10.42 -41.23
CA ASP A 21 9.82 10.43 -40.38
C ASP A 21 9.75 11.47 -39.26
N LYS A 22 9.04 12.57 -39.42
CA LYS A 22 8.82 13.54 -38.33
C LYS A 22 7.83 13.06 -37.28
N LEU A 23 6.81 12.29 -37.65
CA LEU A 23 5.86 11.72 -36.68
C LEU A 23 6.48 10.56 -35.87
N LYS A 24 7.34 9.73 -36.48
CA LYS A 24 8.04 8.68 -35.73
C LYS A 24 9.06 9.26 -34.75
N LYS A 25 9.83 10.29 -35.14
CA LYS A 25 10.78 10.94 -34.25
C LYS A 25 10.12 11.65 -33.07
N THR A 26 8.96 12.33 -33.28
CA THR A 26 8.20 12.95 -32.18
C THR A 26 7.54 11.92 -31.25
N THR A 27 7.19 10.72 -31.75
CA THR A 27 6.60 9.68 -30.93
C THR A 27 7.66 8.94 -30.10
N GLU A 28 8.84 8.71 -30.63
CA GLU A 28 9.97 8.13 -29.90
C GLU A 28 10.56 9.10 -28.88
N GLU A 29 10.68 10.39 -29.18
CA GLU A 29 11.11 11.42 -28.23
C GLU A 29 10.03 11.68 -27.14
N ALA A 30 8.74 11.55 -27.43
CA ALA A 30 7.65 11.65 -26.46
C ALA A 30 7.58 10.42 -25.53
N ILE A 31 8.01 9.23 -25.99
CA ILE A 31 8.10 8.03 -25.16
C ILE A 31 9.32 8.07 -24.22
N MET A 32 10.38 8.80 -24.60
CA MET A 32 11.61 8.91 -23.80
C MET A 32 11.60 10.07 -22.79
N SER A 33 10.57 10.91 -22.73
CA SER A 33 10.52 12.10 -21.87
C SER A 33 9.43 12.10 -20.79
N HIS A 34 8.76 10.98 -20.54
CA HIS A 34 7.98 10.88 -19.32
C HIS A 34 8.95 10.61 -18.16
N PRO A 35 9.04 11.50 -17.17
CA PRO A 35 9.74 11.18 -15.94
C PRO A 35 9.12 9.88 -15.42
N VAL A 36 9.95 8.88 -15.14
CA VAL A 36 9.51 7.68 -14.41
C VAL A 36 8.81 8.22 -13.17
N SER A 37 7.48 8.13 -13.11
CA SER A 37 6.76 8.58 -11.94
C SER A 37 7.30 7.75 -10.79
N GLU A 38 7.90 8.40 -9.80
CA GLU A 38 8.42 7.71 -8.63
C GLU A 38 7.27 6.92 -8.01
N LYS A 39 7.37 5.60 -8.06
CA LYS A 39 6.34 4.72 -7.53
C LYS A 39 6.28 4.90 -6.02
N SER A 40 5.09 5.10 -5.49
CA SER A 40 4.87 5.32 -4.06
C SER A 40 3.74 4.46 -3.53
N ALA A 41 3.78 4.16 -2.24
CA ALA A 41 2.74 3.46 -1.53
C ALA A 41 2.51 4.13 -0.16
N LEU A 42 1.27 4.13 0.30
CA LEU A 42 0.88 4.64 1.60
C LEU A 42 0.35 3.50 2.46
N VAL A 43 0.81 3.44 3.70
CA VAL A 43 0.32 2.52 4.72
C VAL A 43 -0.28 3.33 5.85
N VAL A 44 -1.55 3.12 6.16
CA VAL A 44 -2.23 3.77 7.29
C VAL A 44 -2.48 2.73 8.38
N SER A 45 -1.80 2.91 9.49
CA SER A 45 -1.73 2.00 10.63
C SER A 45 -2.40 2.63 11.84
N ALA A 46 -3.25 1.93 12.55
CA ALA A 46 -3.85 2.42 13.79
C ALA A 46 -2.78 2.64 14.86
N HIS A 47 -1.91 1.67 15.03
CA HIS A 47 -0.86 1.67 16.04
C HIS A 47 0.52 1.46 15.41
N SER A 48 1.55 1.74 16.17
CA SER A 48 2.95 1.77 15.70
C SER A 48 3.52 0.43 15.24
N ALA A 49 2.89 -0.70 15.56
CA ALA A 49 3.38 -2.02 15.20
C ALA A 49 2.58 -2.71 14.09
N ASP A 50 1.35 -2.30 13.83
CA ASP A 50 0.46 -2.99 12.90
C ASP A 50 1.05 -3.17 11.50
N PHE A 51 1.72 -2.15 10.97
CA PHE A 51 2.34 -2.21 9.65
C PHE A 51 3.44 -3.29 9.58
N VAL A 52 4.14 -3.53 10.69
CA VAL A 52 5.19 -4.55 10.77
C VAL A 52 4.58 -5.94 10.72
N TRP A 53 3.57 -6.17 11.59
CA TRP A 53 2.92 -7.46 11.71
C TRP A 53 2.22 -7.87 10.42
N ARG A 54 1.43 -6.97 9.86
CA ARG A 54 0.39 -7.25 8.87
C ARG A 54 0.82 -6.99 7.44
N ALA A 55 1.81 -6.11 7.23
CA ALA A 55 2.24 -5.68 5.91
C ALA A 55 3.77 -5.54 5.74
N GLY A 56 4.57 -5.97 6.73
CA GLY A 56 6.01 -5.79 6.67
C GLY A 56 6.66 -6.42 5.43
N GLY A 57 6.16 -7.58 5.00
CA GLY A 57 6.61 -8.23 3.78
C GLY A 57 6.23 -7.43 2.52
N ALA A 58 5.00 -6.94 2.44
CA ALA A 58 4.56 -6.09 1.33
C ALA A 58 5.39 -4.80 1.25
N ILE A 59 5.64 -4.16 2.40
CA ILE A 59 6.47 -2.97 2.49
C ILE A 59 7.88 -3.25 1.95
N ALA A 60 8.55 -4.28 2.48
CA ALA A 60 9.90 -4.64 2.09
C ALA A 60 10.00 -5.03 0.60
N LEU A 61 9.00 -5.74 0.08
CA LEU A 61 8.95 -6.16 -1.32
C LEU A 61 8.82 -4.96 -2.26
N HIS A 62 7.91 -4.03 -1.96
CA HIS A 62 7.72 -2.84 -2.79
C HIS A 62 8.91 -1.88 -2.68
N ALA A 63 9.52 -1.72 -1.49
CA ALA A 63 10.76 -0.96 -1.34
C ALA A 63 11.89 -1.55 -2.20
N LEU A 64 12.02 -2.89 -2.23
CA LEU A 64 12.98 -3.58 -3.10
C LEU A 64 12.71 -3.34 -4.61
N GLN A 65 11.42 -3.14 -4.97
CA GLN A 65 10.98 -2.82 -6.34
C GLN A 65 11.08 -1.32 -6.68
N GLY A 66 11.66 -0.50 -5.79
CA GLY A 66 11.87 0.92 -6.01
C GLY A 66 10.69 1.82 -5.64
N TYR A 67 9.69 1.32 -4.91
CA TYR A 67 8.63 2.18 -4.36
C TYR A 67 9.13 2.99 -3.18
N GLN A 68 8.73 4.25 -3.11
CA GLN A 68 8.79 5.03 -1.88
C GLN A 68 7.60 4.64 -0.99
N VAL A 69 7.85 3.84 0.03
CA VAL A 69 6.79 3.41 0.95
C VAL A 69 6.74 4.36 2.16
N HIS A 70 5.59 4.95 2.39
CA HIS A 70 5.34 5.86 3.50
C HIS A 70 4.32 5.26 4.46
N VAL A 71 4.66 5.21 5.74
CA VAL A 71 3.79 4.70 6.81
C VAL A 71 3.30 5.86 7.67
N VAL A 72 2.01 5.93 7.91
CA VAL A 72 1.38 6.79 8.91
C VAL A 72 0.89 5.91 10.05
N CYS A 73 1.42 6.11 11.25
CA CYS A 73 0.87 5.54 12.47
C CYS A 73 -0.01 6.59 13.16
N LEU A 74 -1.29 6.29 13.34
CA LEU A 74 -2.23 7.23 13.94
C LEU A 74 -1.97 7.41 15.45
N SER A 75 -1.54 6.34 16.13
CA SER A 75 -1.12 6.33 17.54
C SER A 75 0.12 5.46 17.73
N PHE A 76 0.60 5.38 18.95
CA PHE A 76 1.71 4.50 19.31
C PHE A 76 1.24 3.12 19.81
N GLY A 77 -0.05 2.91 20.07
CA GLY A 77 -0.54 1.73 20.78
C GLY A 77 -0.14 1.77 22.25
N GLU A 78 -0.03 2.97 22.80
CA GLU A 78 0.53 3.23 24.13
C GLU A 78 -0.30 2.62 25.24
N ARG A 79 -1.63 2.59 25.11
CA ARG A 79 -2.53 2.04 26.16
C ARG A 79 -2.89 0.59 25.89
N GLY A 80 -3.37 0.27 24.70
CA GLY A 80 -3.94 -1.06 24.38
C GLY A 80 -2.93 -2.11 23.98
N GLU A 81 -1.80 -1.71 23.39
CA GLU A 81 -0.84 -2.66 22.80
C GLU A 81 0.53 -2.69 23.49
N SER A 82 0.66 -2.07 24.65
CA SER A 82 1.92 -1.91 25.36
C SER A 82 1.93 -2.57 26.76
N ALA A 83 1.14 -3.63 26.96
CA ALA A 83 0.98 -4.27 28.26
C ALA A 83 2.30 -4.70 28.90
N LYS A 84 3.27 -5.21 28.14
CA LYS A 84 4.60 -5.60 28.64
C LYS A 84 5.35 -4.41 29.23
N LEU A 85 5.22 -3.22 28.64
CA LEU A 85 5.86 -2.00 29.13
C LEU A 85 5.20 -1.52 30.42
N TRP A 86 3.87 -1.47 30.47
CA TRP A 86 3.10 -1.07 31.66
C TRP A 86 3.35 -1.98 32.88
N ARG A 87 3.54 -3.27 32.67
CA ARG A 87 3.83 -4.23 33.75
C ARG A 87 5.18 -3.99 34.44
N LYS A 88 6.06 -3.16 33.88
CA LYS A 88 7.31 -2.75 34.58
C LYS A 88 7.06 -1.85 35.80
N GLY A 89 5.85 -1.29 35.94
CA GLY A 89 5.39 -0.55 37.11
C GLY A 89 5.90 0.89 37.30
N ASN A 90 6.79 1.36 36.41
CA ASN A 90 7.40 2.69 36.50
C ASN A 90 7.36 3.44 35.14
N MET A 91 6.48 3.05 34.23
CA MET A 91 6.33 3.67 32.93
C MET A 91 5.31 4.82 33.00
N THR A 92 5.59 5.91 32.31
CA THR A 92 4.63 6.95 31.97
C THR A 92 4.14 6.75 30.54
N GLU A 93 3.02 7.36 30.18
CA GLU A 93 2.50 7.29 28.80
C GLU A 93 3.53 7.79 27.80
N GLU A 94 4.20 8.91 28.10
CA GLU A 94 5.26 9.43 27.25
C GLU A 94 6.46 8.50 27.09
N ALA A 95 6.86 7.82 28.17
CA ALA A 95 7.93 6.84 28.10
C ALA A 95 7.53 5.62 27.26
N VAL A 96 6.27 5.19 27.34
CA VAL A 96 5.74 4.11 26.49
C VAL A 96 5.72 4.56 25.02
N LYS A 97 5.19 5.75 24.72
CA LYS A 97 5.18 6.32 23.36
C LYS A 97 6.60 6.40 22.78
N GLN A 98 7.58 6.81 23.57
CA GLN A 98 8.96 6.91 23.11
C GLN A 98 9.53 5.53 22.72
N VAL A 99 9.34 4.51 23.55
CA VAL A 99 9.76 3.13 23.23
C VAL A 99 9.07 2.63 21.95
N ARG A 100 7.76 2.83 21.84
CA ARG A 100 6.99 2.40 20.65
C ARG A 100 7.42 3.14 19.38
N ARG A 101 7.77 4.42 19.51
CA ARG A 101 8.33 5.22 18.41
C ARG A 101 9.66 4.65 17.91
N GLU A 102 10.57 4.34 18.83
CA GLU A 102 11.89 3.79 18.50
C GLU A 102 11.78 2.42 17.84
N GLU A 103 10.92 1.54 18.37
CA GLU A 103 10.62 0.24 17.77
C GLU A 103 10.11 0.36 16.34
N ALA A 104 9.12 1.24 16.11
CA ALA A 104 8.53 1.46 14.79
C ALA A 104 9.51 2.08 13.78
N GLN A 105 10.34 3.04 14.22
CA GLN A 105 11.34 3.66 13.38
C GLN A 105 12.43 2.66 12.97
N ALA A 106 12.90 1.82 13.89
CA ALA A 106 13.87 0.78 13.61
C ALA A 106 13.30 -0.25 12.60
N ALA A 107 12.07 -0.69 12.82
CA ALA A 107 11.39 -1.61 11.92
C ALA A 107 11.18 -1.00 10.52
N ALA A 108 10.69 0.23 10.43
CA ALA A 108 10.49 0.92 9.16
C ALA A 108 11.80 1.04 8.36
N ALA A 109 12.90 1.38 9.02
CA ALA A 109 14.22 1.47 8.40
C ALA A 109 14.68 0.12 7.80
N ILE A 110 14.48 -0.99 8.51
CA ILE A 110 14.78 -2.35 8.03
C ILE A 110 13.93 -2.69 6.80
N LEU A 111 12.64 -2.33 6.82
CA LEU A 111 11.71 -2.58 5.73
C LEU A 111 11.93 -1.66 4.51
N GLY A 112 12.71 -0.59 4.65
CA GLY A 112 12.95 0.40 3.59
C GLY A 112 11.81 1.41 3.44
N ALA A 113 11.10 1.73 4.51
CA ALA A 113 10.00 2.69 4.55
C ALA A 113 10.32 3.91 5.42
N SER A 114 9.65 5.04 5.13
CA SER A 114 9.56 6.17 6.05
C SER A 114 8.33 6.01 6.95
N VAL A 115 8.39 6.54 8.17
CA VAL A 115 7.26 6.52 9.11
C VAL A 115 7.04 7.89 9.74
N GLU A 116 5.78 8.34 9.79
CA GLU A 116 5.34 9.50 10.57
C GLU A 116 4.25 9.11 11.55
N PHE A 117 4.16 9.87 12.64
CA PHE A 117 3.21 9.62 13.72
C PHE A 117 2.24 10.79 13.87
N PHE A 118 0.95 10.47 14.00
CA PHE A 118 -0.07 11.48 14.22
C PHE A 118 -0.28 11.78 15.70
N ASP A 119 -0.03 10.79 16.56
CA ASP A 119 -0.12 10.89 18.03
C ASP A 119 -1.51 11.32 18.52
N ILE A 120 -2.56 10.71 17.97
CA ILE A 120 -3.94 11.04 18.37
C ILE A 120 -4.47 10.15 19.51
N GLY A 121 -3.58 9.31 20.09
CA GLY A 121 -3.90 8.38 21.16
C GLY A 121 -4.60 7.10 20.69
N ASP A 122 -4.57 6.07 21.52
CA ASP A 122 -5.27 4.79 21.30
C ASP A 122 -6.23 4.49 22.45
N TYR A 123 -7.09 3.54 22.29
CA TYR A 123 -8.03 3.01 23.28
C TYR A 123 -8.71 4.09 24.15
N PRO A 124 -9.49 4.98 23.53
CA PRO A 124 -9.93 4.91 22.13
C PRO A 124 -9.15 5.85 21.21
N LEU A 125 -8.85 5.39 20.01
CA LEU A 125 -8.45 6.26 18.91
C LEU A 125 -9.61 7.18 18.55
N ARG A 126 -9.35 8.49 18.44
CA ARG A 126 -10.36 9.50 18.06
C ARG A 126 -9.72 10.49 17.09
N ALA A 127 -10.34 10.61 15.94
CA ALA A 127 -9.91 11.57 14.93
C ALA A 127 -10.93 12.69 14.80
N ASP A 128 -10.43 13.90 14.71
CA ASP A 128 -11.21 15.09 14.36
C ASP A 128 -11.03 15.43 12.87
N LYS A 129 -11.66 16.53 12.46
CA LYS A 129 -11.58 17.04 11.09
C LYS A 129 -10.16 17.44 10.70
N GLU A 130 -9.37 17.94 11.64
CA GLU A 130 -7.98 18.35 11.40
C GLU A 130 -7.10 17.14 11.11
N THR A 131 -7.24 16.08 11.90
CA THR A 131 -6.57 14.79 11.68
C THR A 131 -6.91 14.22 10.30
N LEU A 132 -8.18 14.26 9.91
CA LEU A 132 -8.63 13.78 8.60
C LEU A 132 -8.00 14.60 7.46
N PHE A 133 -7.99 15.92 7.58
CA PHE A 133 -7.37 16.79 6.58
C PHE A 133 -5.84 16.60 6.52
N ARG A 134 -5.19 16.43 7.66
CA ARG A 134 -3.77 16.09 7.71
C ARG A 134 -3.47 14.80 6.94
N LEU A 135 -4.32 13.78 7.08
CA LEU A 135 -4.17 12.54 6.32
C LEU A 135 -4.43 12.73 4.82
N ALA A 136 -5.40 13.57 4.44
CA ALA A 136 -5.63 13.93 3.04
C ALA A 136 -4.43 14.69 2.42
N ASP A 137 -3.76 15.55 3.20
CA ASP A 137 -2.52 16.22 2.80
C ASP A 137 -1.37 15.23 2.59
N VAL A 138 -1.28 14.16 3.43
CA VAL A 138 -0.33 13.07 3.21
C VAL A 138 -0.59 12.37 1.87
N TYR A 139 -1.84 12.04 1.55
CA TYR A 139 -2.19 11.48 0.24
C TYR A 139 -1.72 12.36 -0.91
N ARG A 140 -1.98 13.68 -0.84
CA ARG A 140 -1.57 14.62 -1.88
C ARG A 140 -0.06 14.73 -2.01
N ARG A 141 0.65 14.73 -0.90
CA ARG A 141 2.12 14.78 -0.86
C ARG A 141 2.75 13.50 -1.42
N ILE A 142 2.22 12.34 -1.05
CA ILE A 142 2.79 11.03 -1.40
C ILE A 142 2.34 10.57 -2.80
N GLN A 143 1.14 10.93 -3.27
CA GLN A 143 0.58 10.47 -4.55
C GLN A 143 0.61 8.95 -4.68
N PRO A 144 0.03 8.17 -3.73
CA PRO A 144 0.24 6.74 -3.67
C PRO A 144 -0.37 5.98 -4.85
N HIS A 145 0.33 4.97 -5.34
CA HIS A 145 -0.17 4.04 -6.35
C HIS A 145 -1.11 2.98 -5.76
N PHE A 146 -0.95 2.70 -4.48
CA PHE A 146 -1.86 1.87 -3.69
C PHE A 146 -1.75 2.23 -2.21
N VAL A 147 -2.75 1.80 -1.46
CA VAL A 147 -2.86 2.04 -0.02
C VAL A 147 -3.07 0.72 0.70
N LEU A 148 -2.38 0.54 1.82
CA LEU A 148 -2.60 -0.55 2.76
C LEU A 148 -3.18 0.00 4.06
N THR A 149 -4.20 -0.66 4.62
CA THR A 149 -4.79 -0.26 5.89
C THR A 149 -5.49 -1.45 6.56
N HIS A 150 -6.19 -1.22 7.65
CA HIS A 150 -6.91 -2.23 8.41
C HIS A 150 -8.19 -2.73 7.71
N SER A 151 -8.73 -3.84 8.21
CA SER A 151 -10.04 -4.35 7.79
C SER A 151 -11.17 -3.39 8.20
N LEU A 152 -12.27 -3.44 7.44
CA LEU A 152 -13.46 -2.60 7.70
C LEU A 152 -14.21 -3.01 8.99
N HIS A 153 -13.96 -4.21 9.47
CA HIS A 153 -14.59 -4.76 10.67
C HIS A 153 -13.56 -5.52 11.49
N ASP A 154 -13.44 -5.18 12.76
CA ASP A 154 -12.64 -5.89 13.75
C ASP A 154 -13.29 -5.74 15.14
N PRO A 155 -14.03 -6.77 15.60
CA PRO A 155 -14.71 -6.70 16.89
C PRO A 155 -13.77 -6.77 18.09
N TYR A 156 -12.49 -7.08 17.86
CA TYR A 156 -11.48 -7.18 18.93
C TYR A 156 -10.71 -5.87 19.15
N ASN A 157 -10.73 -4.97 18.13
CA ASN A 157 -10.02 -3.70 18.22
C ASN A 157 -10.76 -2.63 17.39
N TYR A 158 -11.51 -1.77 18.06
CA TYR A 158 -12.31 -0.72 17.41
C TYR A 158 -11.47 0.38 16.76
N ASP A 159 -10.19 0.52 17.11
CA ASP A 159 -9.29 1.49 16.49
C ASP A 159 -8.94 1.08 15.04
N HIS A 160 -8.90 -0.23 14.75
CA HIS A 160 -8.59 -0.72 13.40
C HIS A 160 -9.63 -0.33 12.33
N PRO A 161 -10.94 -0.58 12.51
CA PRO A 161 -11.94 -0.10 11.56
C PRO A 161 -11.95 1.42 11.42
N LEU A 162 -11.70 2.17 12.50
CA LEU A 162 -11.61 3.62 12.43
C LEU A 162 -10.43 4.07 11.57
N ALA A 163 -9.24 3.46 11.73
CA ALA A 163 -8.08 3.74 10.88
C ALA A 163 -8.39 3.45 9.39
N SER A 164 -9.10 2.37 9.12
CA SER A 164 -9.57 2.02 7.76
C SER A 164 -10.53 3.07 7.20
N HIS A 165 -11.50 3.52 7.99
CA HIS A 165 -12.43 4.58 7.57
C HIS A 165 -11.71 5.89 7.29
N LEU A 166 -10.80 6.31 8.17
CA LEU A 166 -10.02 7.53 7.97
C LEU A 166 -9.18 7.47 6.70
N ALA A 167 -8.53 6.32 6.43
CA ALA A 167 -7.75 6.14 5.21
C ALA A 167 -8.61 6.29 3.95
N GLN A 168 -9.82 5.74 3.95
CA GLN A 168 -10.74 5.84 2.80
C GLN A 168 -11.33 7.24 2.65
N GLU A 169 -11.75 7.87 3.74
CA GLU A 169 -12.30 9.22 3.72
C GLU A 169 -11.24 10.24 3.28
N ALA A 170 -10.03 10.16 3.82
CA ALA A 170 -8.91 11.00 3.40
C ALA A 170 -8.56 10.81 1.91
N ARG A 171 -8.64 9.58 1.40
CA ARG A 171 -8.47 9.27 -0.03
C ARG A 171 -9.51 10.01 -0.89
N ILE A 172 -10.78 10.02 -0.48
CA ILE A 172 -11.87 10.73 -1.20
C ILE A 172 -11.62 12.24 -1.17
N ILE A 173 -11.27 12.78 -0.02
CA ILE A 173 -10.97 14.22 0.13
C ILE A 173 -9.77 14.61 -0.76
N ALA A 174 -8.72 13.80 -0.78
CA ALA A 174 -7.53 14.06 -1.58
C ALA A 174 -7.78 14.07 -3.10
N GLN A 175 -8.86 13.41 -3.57
CA GLN A 175 -9.31 13.41 -4.97
C GLN A 175 -10.19 14.63 -5.30
N ALA A 176 -10.71 15.34 -4.30
CA ALA A 176 -11.66 16.42 -4.51
C ALA A 176 -10.96 17.71 -4.97
N GLU A 177 -11.29 18.22 -6.16
CA GLU A 177 -10.76 19.49 -6.69
C GLU A 177 -11.02 20.68 -5.77
N GLY A 178 -12.14 20.65 -5.02
CA GLY A 178 -12.51 21.72 -4.07
C GLY A 178 -11.72 21.69 -2.75
N TYR A 179 -10.95 20.64 -2.48
CA TYR A 179 -10.04 20.59 -1.35
C TYR A 179 -8.67 21.12 -1.77
N ARG A 180 -8.22 22.25 -1.18
CA ARG A 180 -7.00 22.97 -1.57
C ARG A 180 -6.92 23.22 -3.09
N PRO A 181 -7.78 24.08 -3.66
CA PRO A 181 -7.85 24.34 -5.09
C PRO A 181 -6.48 24.75 -5.67
N GLY A 182 -6.14 24.19 -6.82
CA GLY A 182 -4.87 24.42 -7.50
C GLY A 182 -3.72 23.49 -7.12
N GLU A 183 -3.86 22.68 -6.06
CA GLU A 183 -2.90 21.62 -5.74
C GLU A 183 -3.21 20.35 -6.55
N LYS A 184 -2.16 19.54 -6.81
CA LYS A 184 -2.32 18.26 -7.52
C LYS A 184 -3.21 17.31 -6.73
N ILE A 185 -4.32 16.90 -7.31
CA ILE A 185 -5.19 15.87 -6.76
C ILE A 185 -4.56 14.48 -6.86
N VAL A 186 -5.06 13.55 -6.06
CA VAL A 186 -4.66 12.14 -6.12
C VAL A 186 -5.57 11.40 -7.10
N ALA A 187 -5.01 10.46 -7.87
CA ALA A 187 -5.81 9.48 -8.59
C ALA A 187 -6.64 8.62 -7.61
N ALA A 188 -7.32 7.61 -8.08
CA ALA A 188 -8.08 6.69 -7.24
C ALA A 188 -7.24 5.44 -6.87
N PRO A 189 -6.24 5.53 -5.97
CA PRO A 189 -5.38 4.39 -5.66
C PRO A 189 -6.23 3.25 -5.07
N PRO A 190 -5.98 1.98 -5.48
CA PRO A 190 -6.62 0.83 -4.85
C PRO A 190 -6.24 0.76 -3.37
N VAL A 191 -7.19 0.29 -2.55
CA VAL A 191 -7.02 0.11 -1.11
C VAL A 191 -7.13 -1.36 -0.77
N TYR A 192 -6.13 -1.86 -0.05
CA TYR A 192 -6.06 -3.23 0.41
C TYR A 192 -6.06 -3.28 1.94
N CYS A 193 -6.92 -4.13 2.49
CA CYS A 193 -6.99 -4.37 3.93
C CYS A 193 -6.00 -5.44 4.34
N PHE A 194 -5.26 -5.19 5.41
CA PHE A 194 -4.43 -6.19 6.10
C PHE A 194 -5.27 -7.36 6.61
N GLU A 195 -4.64 -8.49 6.78
CA GLU A 195 -5.21 -9.60 7.53
C GLU A 195 -5.38 -9.24 9.02
N PRO A 196 -6.61 -9.26 9.58
CA PRO A 196 -6.83 -9.09 11.00
C PRO A 196 -6.40 -10.34 11.78
N HIS A 197 -6.27 -10.24 13.12
CA HIS A 197 -5.87 -11.36 13.96
C HIS A 197 -6.83 -12.58 13.87
N GLN A 198 -8.11 -12.32 13.71
CA GLN A 198 -9.15 -13.35 13.62
C GLN A 198 -10.04 -13.07 12.42
N PRO A 199 -9.59 -13.46 11.21
CA PRO A 199 -10.26 -13.10 9.96
C PRO A 199 -11.71 -13.58 9.89
N GLU A 200 -12.03 -14.72 10.48
CA GLU A 200 -13.39 -15.28 10.47
C GLU A 200 -14.40 -14.36 11.18
N GLN A 201 -14.03 -13.78 12.33
CA GLN A 201 -14.88 -12.86 13.09
C GLN A 201 -14.92 -11.46 12.48
N CYS A 202 -13.96 -11.14 11.62
CA CYS A 202 -13.87 -9.86 10.93
C CYS A 202 -14.57 -9.86 9.56
N ASN A 203 -15.25 -10.94 9.18
CA ASN A 203 -15.83 -11.14 7.83
C ASN A 203 -14.78 -10.89 6.73
N TRP A 204 -13.52 -11.23 7.03
CA TRP A 204 -12.40 -10.95 6.16
C TRP A 204 -12.01 -12.18 5.35
N LYS A 205 -11.88 -12.00 4.05
CA LYS A 205 -11.44 -13.03 3.11
C LYS A 205 -10.31 -12.49 2.24
N PRO A 206 -9.18 -13.18 2.14
CA PRO A 206 -8.13 -12.76 1.23
C PRO A 206 -8.57 -12.95 -0.23
N ASP A 207 -8.33 -11.94 -1.05
CA ASP A 207 -8.40 -12.00 -2.51
C ASP A 207 -7.03 -11.76 -3.17
N VAL A 208 -6.03 -11.35 -2.36
CA VAL A 208 -4.64 -11.23 -2.75
C VAL A 208 -3.76 -12.04 -1.80
N LEU A 209 -2.95 -12.92 -2.36
CA LEU A 209 -1.88 -13.63 -1.66
C LEU A 209 -0.54 -13.17 -2.23
N LEU A 210 0.23 -12.45 -1.43
CA LEU A 210 1.51 -11.89 -1.82
C LEU A 210 2.64 -12.82 -1.37
N ASP A 211 3.45 -13.27 -2.32
CA ASP A 211 4.68 -14.01 -2.03
C ASP A 211 5.74 -13.05 -1.47
N ILE A 212 6.09 -13.24 -0.21
CA ILE A 212 7.10 -12.45 0.50
C ILE A 212 8.36 -13.27 0.82
N THR A 213 8.52 -14.45 0.21
CA THR A 213 9.63 -15.35 0.50
C THR A 213 10.99 -14.65 0.34
N ALA A 214 11.15 -13.85 -0.73
CA ALA A 214 12.40 -13.14 -1.01
C ALA A 214 12.76 -12.04 0.02
N VAL A 215 11.79 -11.57 0.79
CA VAL A 215 11.96 -10.49 1.78
C VAL A 215 11.63 -10.90 3.20
N TRP A 216 11.39 -12.21 3.42
CA TRP A 216 11.00 -12.73 4.73
C TRP A 216 11.99 -12.36 5.83
N GLU A 217 13.28 -12.48 5.56
CA GLU A 217 14.31 -12.16 6.56
C GLU A 217 14.22 -10.70 7.02
N LYS A 218 13.99 -9.76 6.10
CA LYS A 218 13.78 -8.35 6.47
C LYS A 218 12.53 -8.16 7.32
N LYS A 219 11.42 -8.82 6.93
CA LYS A 219 10.20 -8.78 7.75
C LYS A 219 10.44 -9.35 9.13
N TYR A 220 11.14 -10.47 9.24
CA TYR A 220 11.41 -11.10 10.54
C TYR A 220 12.30 -10.22 11.43
N GLN A 221 13.33 -9.59 10.88
CA GLN A 221 14.15 -8.62 11.61
C GLN A 221 13.32 -7.41 12.08
N ALA A 222 12.41 -6.91 11.27
CA ALA A 222 11.49 -5.83 11.66
C ALA A 222 10.52 -6.28 12.78
N ILE A 223 10.02 -7.53 12.71
CA ILE A 223 9.23 -8.16 13.77
C ILE A 223 10.01 -8.16 15.10
N GLN A 224 11.29 -8.48 15.06
CA GLN A 224 12.15 -8.52 16.25
C GLN A 224 12.42 -7.15 16.87
N CYS A 225 12.19 -6.05 16.15
CA CYS A 225 12.23 -4.71 16.74
C CYS A 225 11.06 -4.48 17.73
N MET A 226 9.94 -5.19 17.59
CA MET A 226 8.74 -5.01 18.40
C MET A 226 8.84 -5.72 19.75
N GLN A 227 9.78 -5.29 20.59
CA GLN A 227 10.06 -5.91 21.90
C GLN A 227 8.91 -5.76 22.90
N GLY A 228 8.11 -4.72 22.78
CA GLY A 228 6.91 -4.51 23.59
C GLY A 228 5.84 -5.59 23.39
N GLN A 229 5.86 -6.28 22.25
CA GLN A 229 4.89 -7.31 21.84
C GLN A 229 5.56 -8.62 21.38
N GLU A 230 6.65 -9.03 22.01
CA GLU A 230 7.43 -10.22 21.68
C GLU A 230 6.58 -11.50 21.54
N HIS A 231 5.49 -11.61 22.30
CA HIS A 231 4.55 -12.74 22.25
C HIS A 231 3.87 -12.92 20.89
N LEU A 232 3.94 -11.92 20.00
CA LEU A 232 3.37 -11.98 18.63
C LEU A 232 4.36 -12.48 17.58
N TRP A 233 5.64 -12.59 17.88
CA TRP A 233 6.66 -13.01 16.91
C TRP A 233 6.38 -14.38 16.30
N GLU A 234 6.08 -15.35 17.14
CA GLU A 234 5.74 -16.70 16.69
C GLU A 234 4.42 -16.74 15.93
N TYR A 235 3.41 -16.00 16.39
CA TYR A 235 2.12 -15.92 15.73
C TYR A 235 2.24 -15.45 14.27
N TYR A 236 2.91 -14.33 14.02
CA TYR A 236 3.06 -13.80 12.67
C TYR A 236 4.01 -14.60 11.79
N THR A 237 4.95 -15.32 12.38
CA THR A 237 5.76 -16.31 11.65
C THR A 237 4.89 -17.46 11.15
N ARG A 238 4.01 -18.00 11.98
CA ARG A 238 3.07 -19.06 11.59
C ARG A 238 2.07 -18.60 10.52
N VAL A 239 1.54 -17.39 10.66
CA VAL A 239 0.63 -16.80 9.66
C VAL A 239 1.34 -16.69 8.32
N ALA A 240 2.57 -16.19 8.28
CA ALA A 240 3.32 -16.07 7.03
C ALA A 240 3.57 -17.42 6.35
N LEU A 241 3.90 -18.46 7.10
CA LEU A 241 4.05 -19.83 6.58
C LEU A 241 2.73 -20.39 6.04
N GLN A 242 1.63 -20.19 6.77
CA GLN A 242 0.29 -20.63 6.34
C GLN A 242 -0.10 -19.96 5.01
N ARG A 243 0.10 -18.64 4.90
CA ARG A 243 -0.20 -17.89 3.67
C ARG A 243 0.72 -18.26 2.52
N GLY A 244 1.97 -18.62 2.79
CA GLY A 244 2.90 -19.18 1.81
C GLY A 244 2.38 -20.50 1.22
N VAL A 245 1.96 -21.45 2.08
CA VAL A 245 1.35 -22.71 1.63
C VAL A 245 0.07 -22.48 0.83
N GLN A 246 -0.77 -21.54 1.27
CA GLN A 246 -1.99 -21.19 0.55
C GLN A 246 -1.68 -20.59 -0.84
N ALA A 247 -0.72 -19.67 -0.92
CA ALA A 247 -0.29 -19.07 -2.18
C ALA A 247 0.26 -20.14 -3.15
N LYS A 248 1.15 -21.03 -2.66
CA LYS A 248 1.70 -22.14 -3.45
C LYS A 248 0.60 -23.04 -4.03
N ARG A 249 -0.45 -23.33 -3.27
CA ARG A 249 -1.58 -24.13 -3.77
C ARG A 249 -2.39 -23.40 -4.84
N ASN A 250 -2.52 -22.09 -4.75
CA ASN A 250 -3.30 -21.30 -5.71
C ASN A 250 -2.59 -21.09 -7.06
N ILE A 251 -1.24 -21.07 -7.09
CA ILE A 251 -0.49 -21.00 -8.36
C ILE A 251 -0.27 -22.38 -9.01
N GLY A 252 -0.62 -23.48 -8.32
CA GLY A 252 -0.43 -24.86 -8.79
C GLY A 252 0.89 -25.48 -8.36
N ILE A 253 0.85 -26.81 -8.11
CA ILE A 253 2.00 -27.58 -7.58
C ILE A 253 3.17 -27.61 -8.58
N THR A 254 2.90 -27.49 -9.88
CA THR A 254 3.90 -27.51 -10.95
C THR A 254 4.53 -26.15 -11.23
N ALA A 255 4.09 -25.08 -10.56
CA ALA A 255 4.71 -23.77 -10.71
C ALA A 255 6.17 -23.81 -10.25
N ALA A 256 7.06 -23.26 -11.08
CA ALA A 256 8.50 -23.25 -10.82
C ALA A 256 8.92 -22.42 -9.60
N ARG A 257 7.96 -21.73 -8.96
CA ARG A 257 8.21 -20.79 -7.85
C ARG A 257 7.95 -21.47 -6.51
N ASP A 258 8.96 -21.54 -5.66
CA ASP A 258 8.84 -22.08 -4.31
C ASP A 258 8.44 -20.99 -3.33
N ILE A 259 7.14 -20.88 -3.04
CA ILE A 259 6.59 -19.92 -2.09
C ILE A 259 6.59 -20.54 -0.70
N VAL A 260 7.35 -19.96 0.21
CA VAL A 260 7.45 -20.41 1.62
C VAL A 260 6.66 -19.46 2.54
N HIS A 261 6.80 -18.16 2.34
CA HIS A 261 6.15 -17.14 3.18
C HIS A 261 5.23 -16.26 2.35
N GLY A 262 4.07 -15.95 2.89
CA GLY A 262 3.08 -15.09 2.24
C GLY A 262 2.47 -14.07 3.19
N GLU A 263 1.93 -13.03 2.63
CA GLU A 263 0.99 -12.11 3.26
C GLU A 263 -0.33 -12.12 2.48
N ALA A 264 -1.42 -11.84 3.18
CA ALA A 264 -2.73 -11.85 2.59
C ALA A 264 -3.42 -10.50 2.75
N PHE A 265 -4.15 -10.10 1.71
CA PHE A 265 -4.88 -8.84 1.67
C PHE A 265 -6.27 -9.05 1.09
N GLN A 266 -7.17 -8.13 1.44
CA GLN A 266 -8.52 -8.04 0.87
C GLN A 266 -8.66 -6.70 0.18
N SER A 267 -9.04 -6.71 -1.09
CA SER A 267 -9.33 -5.48 -1.85
C SER A 267 -10.65 -4.87 -1.39
N ILE A 268 -10.69 -3.55 -1.19
CA ILE A 268 -11.94 -2.84 -0.92
C ILE A 268 -12.72 -2.58 -2.22
N PHE A 269 -11.99 -2.31 -3.30
CA PHE A 269 -12.58 -1.97 -4.60
C PHE A 269 -12.23 -3.02 -5.65
N PRO A 270 -13.07 -3.20 -6.67
CA PRO A 270 -12.73 -4.03 -7.82
C PRO A 270 -11.43 -3.56 -8.46
N ARG A 271 -10.59 -4.52 -8.84
CA ARG A 271 -9.37 -4.21 -9.60
C ARG A 271 -9.72 -3.92 -11.05
N VAL A 272 -9.25 -2.79 -11.56
CA VAL A 272 -9.31 -2.46 -12.98
C VAL A 272 -8.02 -2.94 -13.64
N THR A 273 -8.13 -3.72 -14.71
CA THR A 273 -6.98 -4.28 -15.43
C THR A 273 -7.28 -4.33 -16.94
N GLU A 274 -6.25 -4.23 -17.75
CA GLU A 274 -6.36 -4.34 -19.22
C GLU A 274 -6.39 -5.79 -19.70
N ASN A 275 -5.98 -6.74 -18.85
CA ASN A 275 -6.01 -8.18 -19.16
C ASN A 275 -6.21 -9.01 -17.89
N LEU A 276 -6.54 -10.29 -18.04
CA LEU A 276 -6.73 -11.25 -16.94
C LEU A 276 -5.49 -12.09 -16.62
N ALA A 277 -4.39 -11.86 -17.31
CA ALA A 277 -3.12 -12.56 -17.12
C ALA A 277 -2.10 -11.70 -16.37
#